data_02d15340774ceb96ebb24ea32ac59897
#
_entry.id   02d15340774ceb96ebb24ea32ac59897
#
_cell.length_a   1.000
_cell.length_b   1.000
_cell.length_c   1.000
_cell.angle_alpha   90.00
_cell.angle_beta   90.00
_cell.angle_gamma   90.00
#
_symmetry.space_group_name_H-M   'P 1'
#
loop_
_entity.id
_entity.type
_entity.pdbx_description
1 polymer ?
#
loop_
_entity_poly.entity_id
_entity_poly.type
_entity_poly.pdbx_seq_one_letter_code
_entity_poly.pdbx_strand_id
1 'polypeptide(L)'
;FGINLVALVNGQPKQLNIKEILVEFLSFRREVVTRVTMFRRDKARARVYLVEGQAIALANLDDFINIIRTSANAKIAEERLLEREWPAHEAAEMIKRANLDKKFLRPEDEDMTLGLTDQETYRLSSMQAKNILQMRLQSLTGLEQEKIHAEYKELVDTIIDLTDILAKPERVTAIIADSLETVAAEFGDERKTQIVANAENVKTKDLIPLREMVVTLTDTGYIKSQASIEYRAQKRGGQGKRAAQMKEGDIINQLFVATTHDVLLCFTNKGRLHWLNVWDVPEGSSSSKGRPIVNMLELTDDEKVTAVLPISDEDYAKDLYIFMATADGTVKKTPIGDFKNQRRAGINAINLLEGDVLVGAAVTDGKHDVMLFSDNGKVVRFSEDEVRAMGRAATGVRGMRLDEGQKVISMLVCGDDEDVTVLTATEFGYGKRSPLAEYTRHGRGTKGIISIQTTERNGKVVSALLVKENDEIILLTSTGKLVRTRVNEIRVLGRNTQGVTLISMEEGTKLVGLERVTENDDGDNASDNAAVEAEVVSETEAEEAELEAKDEAILKEEENDENL
;
A
#
# COMPACT_ATOMS: atom_id res chain seq x y z
N PHE A 1 13.41 -14.72 -13.57
CA PHE A 1 12.63 -13.48 -13.78
C PHE A 1 13.04 -12.86 -15.13
N GLY A 2 12.10 -12.72 -16.06
CA GLY A 2 12.36 -12.13 -17.37
C GLY A 2 12.13 -10.61 -17.34
N ILE A 3 13.12 -9.81 -17.77
CA ILE A 3 13.03 -8.36 -17.85
C ILE A 3 13.14 -7.94 -19.32
N ASN A 4 12.07 -7.32 -19.85
CA ASN A 4 12.07 -6.71 -21.17
C ASN A 4 12.18 -5.18 -21.00
N LEU A 5 13.38 -4.65 -21.16
CA LEU A 5 13.65 -3.22 -21.05
C LEU A 5 13.40 -2.56 -22.43
N VAL A 6 12.22 -1.97 -22.60
CA VAL A 6 11.89 -1.20 -23.80
C VAL A 6 11.88 0.28 -23.44
N ALA A 7 12.68 1.08 -24.12
CA ALA A 7 12.75 2.53 -23.95
C ALA A 7 12.64 3.24 -25.30
N LEU A 8 12.30 4.54 -25.25
CA LEU A 8 12.29 5.40 -26.43
C LEU A 8 13.70 5.97 -26.66
N VAL A 9 14.33 5.60 -27.77
CA VAL A 9 15.60 6.16 -28.21
C VAL A 9 15.34 6.99 -29.48
N ASN A 10 15.60 8.29 -29.42
CA ASN A 10 15.31 9.22 -30.51
C ASN A 10 13.84 9.15 -31.01
N GLY A 11 12.91 8.97 -30.06
CA GLY A 11 11.46 8.88 -30.36
C GLY A 11 10.99 7.53 -30.88
N GLN A 12 11.88 6.52 -30.97
CA GLN A 12 11.50 5.18 -31.42
C GLN A 12 11.65 4.14 -30.29
N PRO A 13 10.68 3.21 -30.12
CA PRO A 13 10.78 2.15 -29.15
C PRO A 13 11.91 1.17 -29.53
N LYS A 14 12.82 0.93 -28.59
CA LYS A 14 13.94 -0.01 -28.75
C LYS A 14 14.06 -0.87 -27.51
N GLN A 15 14.25 -2.18 -27.69
CA GLN A 15 14.62 -3.07 -26.60
C GLN A 15 16.11 -2.91 -26.31
N LEU A 16 16.46 -2.62 -25.07
CA LEU A 16 17.80 -2.31 -24.63
C LEU A 16 18.25 -3.29 -23.55
N ASN A 17 19.55 -3.59 -23.51
CA ASN A 17 20.18 -4.20 -22.36
C ASN A 17 20.67 -3.11 -21.38
N ILE A 18 21.09 -3.52 -20.17
CA ILE A 18 21.54 -2.59 -19.12
C ILE A 18 22.66 -1.66 -19.60
N LYS A 19 23.64 -2.19 -20.36
CA LYS A 19 24.76 -1.40 -20.89
C LYS A 19 24.26 -0.33 -21.87
N GLU A 20 23.36 -0.70 -22.76
CA GLU A 20 22.80 0.24 -23.75
C GLU A 20 21.99 1.34 -23.05
N ILE A 21 21.19 1.02 -22.02
CA ILE A 21 20.47 2.03 -21.22
C ILE A 21 21.43 3.01 -20.57
N LEU A 22 22.53 2.53 -19.97
CA LEU A 22 23.54 3.41 -19.35
C LEU A 22 24.23 4.30 -20.39
N VAL A 23 24.49 3.78 -21.58
CA VAL A 23 25.07 4.56 -22.69
C VAL A 23 24.11 5.68 -23.13
N GLU A 24 22.83 5.37 -23.33
CA GLU A 24 21.82 6.37 -23.71
C GLU A 24 21.62 7.41 -22.60
N PHE A 25 21.58 6.98 -21.34
CA PHE A 25 21.52 7.88 -20.20
C PHE A 25 22.70 8.85 -20.16
N LEU A 26 23.94 8.36 -20.31
CA LEU A 26 25.12 9.21 -20.32
C LEU A 26 25.14 10.17 -21.52
N SER A 27 24.69 9.71 -22.70
CA SER A 27 24.54 10.57 -23.87
C SER A 27 23.57 11.72 -23.61
N PHE A 28 22.42 11.42 -23.07
CA PHE A 28 21.42 12.42 -22.68
C PHE A 28 21.96 13.39 -21.63
N ARG A 29 22.62 12.89 -20.58
CA ARG A 29 23.21 13.75 -19.55
C ARG A 29 24.26 14.68 -20.09
N ARG A 30 25.13 14.21 -21.00
CA ARG A 30 26.11 15.07 -21.68
C ARG A 30 25.44 16.20 -22.48
N GLU A 31 24.38 15.87 -23.21
CA GLU A 31 23.60 16.87 -23.94
C GLU A 31 23.03 17.93 -23.00
N VAL A 32 22.38 17.50 -21.91
CA VAL A 32 21.80 18.41 -20.93
C VAL A 32 22.85 19.32 -20.29
N VAL A 33 23.96 18.76 -19.79
CA VAL A 33 25.03 19.55 -19.17
C VAL A 33 25.61 20.54 -20.18
N THR A 34 25.83 20.12 -21.42
CA THR A 34 26.34 21.00 -22.48
C THR A 34 25.37 22.15 -22.75
N ARG A 35 24.07 21.88 -22.90
CA ARG A 35 23.04 22.92 -23.13
C ARG A 35 22.92 23.89 -21.94
N VAL A 36 22.94 23.38 -20.71
CA VAL A 36 22.91 24.22 -19.51
C VAL A 36 24.16 25.11 -19.44
N THR A 37 25.33 24.55 -19.75
CA THR A 37 26.59 25.32 -19.76
C THR A 37 26.57 26.39 -20.84
N MET A 38 26.08 26.08 -22.05
CA MET A 38 25.89 27.09 -23.11
C MET A 38 24.95 28.22 -22.67
N PHE A 39 23.79 27.85 -22.13
CA PHE A 39 22.83 28.83 -21.65
C PHE A 39 23.40 29.76 -20.56
N ARG A 40 24.12 29.20 -19.57
CA ARG A 40 24.78 29.98 -18.52
C ARG A 40 25.85 30.89 -19.07
N ARG A 41 26.67 30.39 -20.02
CA ARG A 41 27.68 31.21 -20.70
C ARG A 41 27.04 32.38 -21.45
N ASP A 42 25.99 32.12 -22.20
CA ASP A 42 25.37 33.16 -23.05
C ASP A 42 24.64 34.19 -22.16
N LYS A 43 24.04 33.78 -21.04
CA LYS A 43 23.50 34.69 -20.02
C LYS A 43 24.61 35.52 -19.39
N ALA A 44 25.75 34.96 -19.05
CA ALA A 44 26.90 35.69 -18.50
C ALA A 44 27.47 36.66 -19.52
N ARG A 45 27.57 36.29 -20.81
CA ARG A 45 27.99 37.17 -21.91
C ARG A 45 27.06 38.39 -22.07
N ALA A 46 25.75 38.14 -22.07
CA ALA A 46 24.75 39.23 -22.13
C ALA A 46 24.92 40.20 -20.94
N ARG A 47 25.17 39.66 -19.75
CA ARG A 47 25.37 40.49 -18.54
C ARG A 47 26.68 41.26 -18.58
N VAL A 48 27.80 40.62 -18.94
CA VAL A 48 29.11 41.30 -19.10
C VAL A 48 28.99 42.46 -20.08
N TYR A 49 28.31 42.25 -21.18
CA TYR A 49 28.11 43.27 -22.22
C TYR A 49 27.35 44.53 -21.67
N LEU A 50 26.32 44.31 -20.84
CA LEU A 50 25.61 45.41 -20.18
C LEU A 50 26.48 46.10 -19.13
N VAL A 51 27.27 45.35 -18.36
CA VAL A 51 28.19 45.87 -17.34
C VAL A 51 29.30 46.73 -17.97
N GLU A 52 29.82 46.35 -19.14
CA GLU A 52 30.74 47.19 -19.90
C GLU A 52 30.12 48.58 -20.20
N GLY A 53 28.90 48.60 -20.73
CA GLY A 53 28.19 49.84 -21.00
C GLY A 53 27.97 50.70 -19.75
N GLN A 54 27.64 50.07 -18.62
CA GLN A 54 27.50 50.74 -17.34
C GLN A 54 28.83 51.37 -16.86
N ALA A 55 29.94 50.65 -17.00
CA ALA A 55 31.26 51.16 -16.65
C ALA A 55 31.64 52.37 -17.50
N ILE A 56 31.36 52.36 -18.80
CA ILE A 56 31.58 53.51 -19.69
C ILE A 56 30.69 54.71 -19.29
N ALA A 57 29.44 54.48 -18.94
CA ALA A 57 28.54 55.51 -18.49
C ALA A 57 29.02 56.18 -17.19
N LEU A 58 29.51 55.41 -16.24
CA LEU A 58 30.08 55.92 -14.98
C LEU A 58 31.37 56.68 -15.20
N ALA A 59 32.23 56.24 -16.10
CA ALA A 59 33.48 56.95 -16.45
C ALA A 59 33.24 58.31 -17.15
N ASN A 60 32.05 58.52 -17.74
CA ASN A 60 31.67 59.72 -18.49
C ASN A 60 30.37 60.36 -17.93
N LEU A 61 30.15 60.31 -16.62
CA LEU A 61 28.88 60.57 -15.98
C LEU A 61 28.28 61.93 -16.33
N ASP A 62 29.06 62.99 -16.28
CA ASP A 62 28.60 64.34 -16.54
C ASP A 62 28.06 64.50 -17.96
N ASP A 63 28.73 63.91 -18.93
CA ASP A 63 28.32 63.98 -20.34
C ASP A 63 27.03 63.19 -20.56
N PHE A 64 26.89 62.03 -19.94
CA PHE A 64 25.67 61.22 -19.99
C PHE A 64 24.48 61.95 -19.37
N ILE A 65 24.64 62.52 -18.19
CA ILE A 65 23.59 63.35 -17.53
C ILE A 65 23.18 64.54 -18.39
N ASN A 66 24.14 65.20 -19.01
CA ASN A 66 23.86 66.36 -19.86
C ASN A 66 23.03 65.93 -21.11
N ILE A 67 23.41 64.87 -21.77
CA ILE A 67 22.65 64.35 -22.94
C ILE A 67 21.23 63.97 -22.51
N ILE A 68 21.05 63.25 -21.41
CA ILE A 68 19.74 62.82 -20.91
C ILE A 68 18.86 64.03 -20.60
N ARG A 69 19.40 65.04 -19.90
CA ARG A 69 18.66 66.27 -19.51
C ARG A 69 18.29 67.15 -20.69
N THR A 70 19.10 67.17 -21.74
CA THR A 70 18.88 68.02 -22.92
C THR A 70 18.08 67.33 -24.02
N SER A 71 17.79 66.09 -23.88
CA SER A 71 16.98 65.31 -24.85
C SER A 71 15.50 65.44 -24.54
N ALA A 72 14.67 65.57 -25.57
CA ALA A 72 13.22 65.75 -25.43
C ALA A 72 12.48 64.47 -24.99
N ASN A 73 13.03 63.31 -25.29
CA ASN A 73 12.51 62.02 -24.89
C ASN A 73 13.61 60.93 -24.88
N ALA A 74 13.31 59.77 -24.30
CA ALA A 74 14.26 58.64 -24.16
C ALA A 74 14.82 58.14 -25.50
N LYS A 75 14.02 58.19 -26.59
CA LYS A 75 14.46 57.77 -27.90
C LYS A 75 15.52 58.66 -28.50
N ILE A 76 15.35 60.01 -28.38
CA ILE A 76 16.34 60.98 -28.82
C ILE A 76 17.60 60.89 -27.95
N ALA A 77 17.44 60.60 -26.67
CA ALA A 77 18.59 60.37 -25.79
C ALA A 77 19.38 59.14 -26.23
N GLU A 78 18.70 58.03 -26.53
CA GLU A 78 19.32 56.81 -27.06
C GLU A 78 20.08 57.09 -28.37
N GLU A 79 19.46 57.73 -29.35
CA GLU A 79 20.07 58.07 -30.63
C GLU A 79 21.38 58.89 -30.43
N ARG A 80 21.35 59.92 -29.57
CA ARG A 80 22.53 60.72 -29.25
C ARG A 80 23.64 59.97 -28.54
N LEU A 81 23.28 59.03 -27.67
CA LEU A 81 24.26 58.17 -27.00
C LEU A 81 24.96 57.23 -27.98
N LEU A 82 24.27 56.75 -29.02
CA LEU A 82 24.79 55.85 -30.05
C LEU A 82 25.66 56.57 -31.09
N GLU A 83 25.37 57.82 -31.42
CA GLU A 83 26.12 58.62 -32.40
C GLU A 83 27.53 59.01 -31.94
N ARG A 84 27.77 58.95 -30.62
CA ARG A 84 29.02 59.42 -30.00
C ARG A 84 29.95 58.24 -29.68
N GLU A 85 31.24 58.45 -29.92
CA GLU A 85 32.30 57.58 -29.36
C GLU A 85 32.70 58.10 -27.98
N TRP A 86 32.70 57.19 -26.99
CA TRP A 86 32.91 57.52 -25.60
C TRP A 86 34.35 57.23 -25.18
N PRO A 87 35.06 58.14 -24.51
CA PRO A 87 36.34 57.84 -23.91
C PRO A 87 36.20 56.70 -22.90
N ALA A 88 37.02 55.67 -23.02
CA ALA A 88 36.84 54.48 -22.16
C ALA A 88 37.50 54.62 -20.77
N HIS A 89 38.41 55.58 -20.60
CA HIS A 89 39.12 55.84 -19.33
C HIS A 89 39.53 54.57 -18.59
N GLU A 90 39.22 54.48 -17.28
CA GLU A 90 39.52 53.32 -16.44
C GLU A 90 38.83 52.00 -16.92
N ALA A 91 37.68 52.11 -17.57
CA ALA A 91 36.98 50.97 -18.13
C ALA A 91 37.77 50.30 -19.28
N ALA A 92 38.62 51.06 -19.98
CA ALA A 92 39.53 50.45 -21.00
C ALA A 92 40.49 49.45 -20.38
N GLU A 93 41.06 49.75 -19.20
CA GLU A 93 41.94 48.83 -18.49
C GLU A 93 41.19 47.61 -17.97
N MET A 94 39.97 47.80 -17.45
CA MET A 94 39.13 46.71 -16.99
C MET A 94 38.87 45.70 -18.14
N ILE A 95 38.45 46.20 -19.30
CA ILE A 95 38.15 45.40 -20.49
C ILE A 95 39.44 44.70 -21.03
N LYS A 96 40.56 45.45 -21.09
CA LYS A 96 41.84 44.91 -21.56
C LYS A 96 42.43 43.84 -20.63
N ARG A 97 42.25 44.00 -19.29
CA ARG A 97 42.72 43.02 -18.28
C ARG A 97 42.01 41.67 -18.39
N ALA A 98 40.80 41.61 -18.96
CA ALA A 98 40.13 40.33 -19.23
C ALA A 98 40.93 39.46 -20.22
N ASN A 99 41.81 40.06 -21.03
CA ASN A 99 42.70 39.39 -21.99
C ASN A 99 41.99 38.33 -22.87
N LEU A 100 40.72 38.58 -23.15
CA LEU A 100 39.90 37.69 -23.98
C LEU A 100 39.54 38.42 -25.28
N ASP A 101 39.46 37.65 -26.37
CA ASP A 101 38.91 38.16 -27.61
C ASP A 101 37.46 38.60 -27.41
N LYS A 102 37.07 39.76 -27.98
CA LYS A 102 35.70 40.28 -27.96
C LYS A 102 34.67 39.22 -28.33
N LYS A 103 34.99 38.29 -29.20
CA LYS A 103 34.15 37.19 -29.63
C LYS A 103 33.73 36.27 -28.48
N PHE A 104 34.52 36.14 -27.42
CA PHE A 104 34.22 35.31 -26.26
C PHE A 104 33.33 36.01 -25.23
N LEU A 105 33.36 37.35 -25.19
CA LEU A 105 32.67 38.17 -24.19
C LEU A 105 31.32 38.69 -24.67
N ARG A 106 31.00 38.58 -25.97
CA ARG A 106 29.79 39.15 -26.54
C ARG A 106 28.72 38.13 -26.87
N PRO A 107 27.44 38.57 -26.81
CA PRO A 107 26.35 37.81 -27.43
C PRO A 107 26.66 37.53 -28.92
N GLU A 108 26.23 36.37 -29.43
CA GLU A 108 26.55 35.93 -30.81
C GLU A 108 25.92 36.82 -31.88
N ASP A 109 24.82 37.53 -31.55
CA ASP A 109 24.04 38.35 -32.47
C ASP A 109 24.48 39.83 -32.49
N GLU A 110 25.49 40.21 -31.65
CA GLU A 110 25.92 41.62 -31.54
C GLU A 110 26.98 41.97 -32.58
N ASP A 111 26.89 43.22 -33.07
CA ASP A 111 27.82 43.76 -34.05
C ASP A 111 29.23 43.91 -33.44
N MET A 112 30.19 43.23 -34.04
CA MET A 112 31.61 43.20 -33.61
C MET A 112 32.33 44.53 -33.80
N THR A 113 31.74 45.52 -34.52
CA THR A 113 32.27 46.86 -34.69
C THR A 113 32.02 47.76 -33.46
N LEU A 114 31.06 47.35 -32.61
CA LEU A 114 30.73 48.07 -31.37
C LEU A 114 31.73 47.73 -30.25
N GLY A 115 31.72 48.48 -29.14
CA GLY A 115 32.54 48.31 -27.96
C GLY A 115 33.88 49.01 -28.03
N LEU A 116 34.89 48.54 -27.28
CA LEU A 116 36.21 49.17 -27.21
C LEU A 116 36.91 49.15 -28.56
N THR A 117 37.34 50.34 -29.02
CA THR A 117 38.09 50.53 -30.26
C THR A 117 39.61 50.55 -30.00
N ASP A 118 40.41 50.48 -31.04
CA ASP A 118 41.89 50.59 -30.92
C ASP A 118 42.38 51.95 -30.43
N GLN A 119 41.48 52.96 -30.50
CA GLN A 119 41.76 54.34 -30.04
C GLN A 119 41.35 54.58 -28.58
N GLU A 120 41.05 53.53 -27.82
CA GLU A 120 40.55 53.57 -26.45
C GLU A 120 39.23 54.37 -26.30
N THR A 121 38.45 54.39 -27.35
CA THR A 121 37.05 54.86 -27.32
C THR A 121 36.12 53.66 -27.33
N TYR A 122 34.89 53.86 -26.84
CA TYR A 122 33.88 52.83 -26.76
C TYR A 122 32.64 53.23 -27.55
N ARG A 123 32.15 52.32 -28.40
CA ARG A 123 30.88 52.49 -29.13
C ARG A 123 29.80 51.65 -28.46
N LEU A 124 28.75 52.37 -28.01
CA LEU A 124 27.62 51.74 -27.34
C LEU A 124 26.68 51.02 -28.35
N SER A 125 26.06 49.95 -27.93
CA SER A 125 24.91 49.36 -28.63
C SER A 125 23.57 49.91 -28.14
N SER A 126 22.50 49.69 -28.90
CA SER A 126 21.14 50.09 -28.48
C SER A 126 20.74 49.41 -27.18
N MET A 127 21.12 48.15 -26.96
CA MET A 127 20.85 47.41 -25.71
C MET A 127 21.57 48.05 -24.52
N GLN A 128 22.84 48.43 -24.67
CA GLN A 128 23.59 49.11 -23.62
C GLN A 128 23.00 50.50 -23.35
N ALA A 129 22.69 51.29 -24.39
CA ALA A 129 22.12 52.63 -24.24
C ALA A 129 20.77 52.59 -23.49
N LYS A 130 19.88 51.62 -23.82
CA LYS A 130 18.63 51.42 -23.10
C LYS A 130 18.85 51.05 -21.65
N ASN A 131 19.78 50.14 -21.37
CA ASN A 131 20.12 49.77 -20.00
C ASN A 131 20.65 50.93 -19.18
N ILE A 132 21.51 51.78 -19.78
CA ILE A 132 22.04 53.00 -19.15
C ILE A 132 20.92 54.00 -18.83
N LEU A 133 19.96 54.21 -19.75
CA LEU A 133 18.82 55.09 -19.52
C LEU A 133 17.87 54.62 -18.41
N GLN A 134 17.91 53.33 -18.07
CA GLN A 134 17.15 52.74 -16.97
C GLN A 134 17.90 52.72 -15.64
N MET A 135 19.18 53.14 -15.60
CA MET A 135 19.97 53.16 -14.36
C MET A 135 19.37 54.11 -13.34
N ARG A 136 19.33 53.64 -12.09
CA ARG A 136 18.87 54.46 -10.95
C ARG A 136 19.98 55.43 -10.52
N LEU A 137 19.60 56.63 -10.05
CA LEU A 137 20.58 57.60 -9.54
C LEU A 137 21.47 57.06 -8.42
N GLN A 138 20.98 56.08 -7.64
CA GLN A 138 21.77 55.41 -6.60
C GLN A 138 22.95 54.61 -7.17
N SER A 139 22.84 54.12 -8.40
CA SER A 139 23.93 53.35 -9.06
C SER A 139 25.07 54.22 -9.57
N LEU A 140 24.99 55.54 -9.36
CA LEU A 140 26.01 56.50 -9.86
C LEU A 140 27.04 56.87 -8.79
N THR A 141 27.07 56.20 -7.64
CA THR A 141 28.01 56.48 -6.54
C THR A 141 29.34 55.72 -6.74
N GLY A 142 30.44 56.23 -6.17
CA GLY A 142 31.76 55.62 -6.27
C GLY A 142 31.82 54.19 -5.72
N LEU A 143 31.01 53.84 -4.70
CA LEU A 143 30.88 52.48 -4.18
C LEU A 143 30.27 51.51 -5.20
N GLU A 144 29.38 51.97 -6.05
CA GLU A 144 28.79 51.15 -7.12
C GLU A 144 29.78 50.92 -8.27
N GLN A 145 30.70 51.83 -8.50
CA GLN A 145 31.76 51.70 -9.48
C GLN A 145 32.67 50.50 -9.13
N GLU A 146 33.05 50.35 -7.85
CA GLU A 146 33.82 49.22 -7.36
C GLU A 146 33.06 47.89 -7.52
N LYS A 147 31.75 47.90 -7.25
CA LYS A 147 30.89 46.69 -7.44
C LYS A 147 30.79 46.28 -8.90
N ILE A 148 30.65 47.21 -9.81
CA ILE A 148 30.62 46.98 -11.26
C ILE A 148 31.93 46.34 -11.72
N HIS A 149 33.07 46.81 -11.23
CA HIS A 149 34.36 46.23 -11.53
C HIS A 149 34.51 44.81 -10.97
N ALA A 150 34.01 44.57 -9.75
CA ALA A 150 34.01 43.24 -9.14
C ALA A 150 33.09 42.28 -9.90
N GLU A 151 31.85 42.68 -10.22
CA GLU A 151 30.90 41.93 -11.02
C GLU A 151 31.46 41.55 -12.41
N TYR A 152 32.07 42.52 -13.07
CA TYR A 152 32.69 42.30 -14.37
C TYR A 152 33.75 41.18 -14.30
N LYS A 153 34.63 41.24 -13.30
CA LYS A 153 35.68 40.25 -13.10
C LYS A 153 35.09 38.85 -12.86
N GLU A 154 34.12 38.74 -11.96
CA GLU A 154 33.44 37.48 -11.64
C GLU A 154 32.77 36.86 -12.88
N LEU A 155 32.07 37.69 -13.66
CA LEU A 155 31.43 37.25 -14.89
C LEU A 155 32.44 36.79 -15.94
N VAL A 156 33.56 37.48 -16.09
CA VAL A 156 34.65 37.08 -17.00
C VAL A 156 35.23 35.73 -16.58
N ASP A 157 35.55 35.56 -15.30
CA ASP A 157 36.06 34.31 -14.76
C ASP A 157 35.05 33.18 -15.00
N THR A 158 33.76 33.45 -14.81
CA THR A 158 32.67 32.49 -15.10
C THR A 158 32.60 32.14 -16.58
N ILE A 159 32.72 33.12 -17.50
CA ILE A 159 32.71 32.85 -18.94
C ILE A 159 33.92 32.00 -19.36
N ILE A 160 35.10 32.26 -18.79
CA ILE A 160 36.29 31.47 -19.02
C ILE A 160 36.05 30.02 -18.61
N ASP A 161 35.55 29.82 -17.39
CA ASP A 161 35.30 28.47 -16.85
C ASP A 161 34.27 27.71 -17.68
N LEU A 162 33.13 28.35 -17.99
CA LEU A 162 32.06 27.73 -18.80
C LEU A 162 32.54 27.43 -20.24
N THR A 163 33.40 28.29 -20.81
CA THR A 163 33.99 28.07 -22.13
C THR A 163 34.96 26.89 -22.11
N ASP A 164 35.75 26.77 -21.05
CA ASP A 164 36.68 25.65 -20.87
C ASP A 164 35.92 24.31 -20.68
N ILE A 165 34.79 24.34 -19.94
CA ILE A 165 33.93 23.17 -19.80
C ILE A 165 33.39 22.72 -21.17
N LEU A 166 32.95 23.67 -22.01
CA LEU A 166 32.43 23.36 -23.37
C LEU A 166 33.52 22.87 -24.32
N ALA A 167 34.75 23.32 -24.14
CA ALA A 167 35.91 22.91 -24.97
C ALA A 167 36.47 21.52 -24.61
N LYS A 168 36.25 21.06 -23.37
CA LYS A 168 36.85 19.82 -22.82
C LYS A 168 35.78 18.80 -22.44
N PRO A 169 35.55 17.75 -23.26
CA PRO A 169 34.56 16.70 -22.93
C PRO A 169 34.81 16.01 -21.58
N GLU A 170 36.08 15.97 -21.14
CA GLU A 170 36.47 15.39 -19.84
C GLU A 170 35.87 16.18 -18.68
N ARG A 171 35.78 17.50 -18.77
CA ARG A 171 35.16 18.35 -17.75
C ARG A 171 33.65 18.12 -17.65
N VAL A 172 32.97 17.96 -18.80
CA VAL A 172 31.55 17.59 -18.82
C VAL A 172 31.33 16.24 -18.15
N THR A 173 32.23 15.26 -18.42
CA THR A 173 32.17 13.95 -17.78
C THR A 173 32.40 14.04 -16.27
N ALA A 174 33.36 14.87 -15.82
CA ALA A 174 33.61 15.08 -14.40
C ALA A 174 32.42 15.70 -13.67
N ILE A 175 31.73 16.68 -14.26
CA ILE A 175 30.51 17.28 -13.71
C ILE A 175 29.39 16.24 -13.57
N ILE A 176 29.24 15.34 -14.55
CA ILE A 176 28.25 14.25 -14.47
C ILE A 176 28.62 13.28 -13.35
N ALA A 177 29.91 12.92 -13.22
CA ALA A 177 30.37 12.01 -12.18
C ALA A 177 30.11 12.59 -10.77
N ASP A 178 30.52 13.83 -10.54
CA ASP A 178 30.30 14.56 -9.27
C ASP A 178 28.81 14.61 -8.89
N SER A 179 27.96 14.96 -9.86
CA SER A 179 26.49 14.98 -9.67
C SER A 179 25.95 13.60 -9.29
N LEU A 180 26.46 12.52 -9.92
CA LEU A 180 26.01 11.15 -9.61
C LEU A 180 26.54 10.66 -8.26
N GLU A 181 27.76 11.05 -7.88
CA GLU A 181 28.33 10.75 -6.56
C GLU A 181 27.52 11.45 -5.45
N THR A 182 27.12 12.71 -5.66
CA THR A 182 26.26 13.44 -4.73
C THR A 182 24.91 12.73 -4.54
N VAL A 183 24.24 12.36 -5.63
CA VAL A 183 22.97 11.63 -5.59
C VAL A 183 23.15 10.26 -4.90
N ALA A 184 24.26 9.56 -5.17
CA ALA A 184 24.51 8.28 -4.53
C ALA A 184 24.79 8.40 -3.02
N ALA A 185 25.40 9.51 -2.58
CA ALA A 185 25.64 9.77 -1.16
C ALA A 185 24.36 10.16 -0.41
N GLU A 186 23.45 10.89 -1.07
CA GLU A 186 22.20 11.40 -0.47
C GLU A 186 21.07 10.36 -0.49
N PHE A 187 20.94 9.60 -1.57
CA PHE A 187 19.81 8.68 -1.81
C PHE A 187 20.24 7.21 -1.97
N GLY A 188 21.50 6.89 -1.74
CA GLY A 188 22.01 5.53 -1.95
C GLY A 188 21.60 4.58 -0.85
N ASP A 189 20.91 3.51 -1.22
CA ASP A 189 20.53 2.40 -0.35
C ASP A 189 21.48 1.22 -0.47
N GLU A 190 21.57 0.41 0.60
CA GLU A 190 22.24 -0.87 0.53
C GLU A 190 21.47 -1.85 -0.38
N ARG A 191 22.21 -2.69 -1.09
CA ARG A 191 21.62 -3.69 -1.98
C ARG A 191 20.83 -4.72 -1.19
N LYS A 192 19.49 -4.76 -1.37
CA LYS A 192 18.60 -5.73 -0.71
C LYS A 192 18.65 -7.12 -1.35
N THR A 193 18.92 -7.21 -2.66
CA THR A 193 18.95 -8.47 -3.40
C THR A 193 20.35 -9.08 -3.36
N GLN A 194 20.46 -10.31 -2.85
CA GLN A 194 21.72 -11.06 -2.89
C GLN A 194 22.02 -11.55 -4.30
N ILE A 195 23.30 -11.50 -4.69
CA ILE A 195 23.79 -12.15 -5.91
C ILE A 195 24.30 -13.53 -5.49
N VAL A 196 23.59 -14.57 -5.92
CA VAL A 196 23.95 -15.97 -5.64
C VAL A 196 24.41 -16.66 -6.93
N ALA A 197 25.39 -17.56 -6.82
CA ALA A 197 25.95 -18.25 -7.97
C ALA A 197 24.99 -19.26 -8.61
N ASN A 198 24.05 -19.83 -7.81
CA ASN A 198 23.04 -20.78 -8.26
C ASN A 198 21.67 -20.30 -7.82
N ALA A 199 20.83 -19.89 -8.78
CA ALA A 199 19.40 -19.59 -8.58
C ALA A 199 18.50 -20.82 -8.86
N GLU A 200 19.06 -22.04 -8.74
CA GLU A 200 18.26 -23.26 -8.89
C GLU A 200 17.28 -23.35 -7.74
N ASN A 201 15.98 -23.26 -8.04
CA ASN A 201 14.83 -23.44 -7.13
C ASN A 201 14.32 -22.21 -6.35
N VAL A 202 14.30 -21.02 -6.93
CA VAL A 202 13.45 -19.94 -6.38
C VAL A 202 11.98 -20.35 -6.55
N LYS A 203 11.33 -20.73 -5.46
CA LYS A 203 9.89 -21.00 -5.42
C LYS A 203 9.12 -19.69 -5.48
N THR A 204 7.91 -19.71 -6.03
CA THR A 204 7.01 -18.53 -6.04
C THR A 204 6.84 -17.94 -4.64
N LYS A 205 6.79 -18.80 -3.61
CA LYS A 205 6.73 -18.41 -2.20
C LYS A 205 7.88 -17.51 -1.75
N ASP A 206 9.10 -17.74 -2.25
CA ASP A 206 10.32 -16.99 -1.88
C ASP A 206 10.30 -15.55 -2.44
N LEU A 207 9.45 -15.29 -3.43
CA LEU A 207 9.26 -13.97 -4.05
C LEU A 207 8.14 -13.15 -3.40
N ILE A 208 7.37 -13.76 -2.52
CA ILE A 208 6.22 -13.12 -1.86
C ILE A 208 6.64 -12.71 -0.45
N PRO A 209 6.51 -11.42 -0.08
CA PRO A 209 6.83 -10.98 1.27
C PRO A 209 5.90 -11.63 2.28
N LEU A 210 6.44 -12.07 3.43
CA LEU A 210 5.64 -12.58 4.53
C LEU A 210 4.89 -11.41 5.18
N ARG A 211 3.55 -11.44 5.09
CA ARG A 211 2.67 -10.44 5.71
C ARG A 211 1.50 -11.15 6.37
N GLU A 212 1.03 -10.59 7.46
CA GLU A 212 -0.19 -11.04 8.12
C GLU A 212 -1.41 -10.43 7.40
N MET A 213 -2.37 -11.28 7.06
CA MET A 213 -3.55 -10.94 6.28
C MET A 213 -4.82 -11.35 7.01
N VAL A 214 -5.82 -10.51 6.96
CA VAL A 214 -7.19 -10.85 7.37
C VAL A 214 -7.93 -11.34 6.14
N VAL A 215 -8.36 -12.58 6.14
CA VAL A 215 -9.14 -13.18 5.07
C VAL A 215 -10.61 -13.21 5.46
N THR A 216 -11.47 -12.72 4.58
CA THR A 216 -12.92 -12.74 4.75
C THR A 216 -13.57 -13.57 3.66
N LEU A 217 -14.46 -14.48 4.06
CA LEU A 217 -15.31 -15.26 3.19
C LEU A 217 -16.76 -14.95 3.48
N THR A 218 -17.54 -14.63 2.45
CA THR A 218 -18.97 -14.35 2.59
C THR A 218 -19.81 -15.61 2.37
N ASP A 219 -21.06 -15.59 2.81
CA ASP A 219 -22.02 -16.71 2.62
C ASP A 219 -22.30 -16.99 1.15
N THR A 220 -22.32 -15.95 0.30
CA THR A 220 -22.44 -16.12 -1.16
C THR A 220 -21.13 -16.59 -1.83
N GLY A 221 -20.08 -16.83 -1.05
CA GLY A 221 -18.81 -17.40 -1.52
C GLY A 221 -17.84 -16.39 -2.10
N TYR A 222 -17.94 -15.08 -1.77
CA TYR A 222 -16.92 -14.09 -2.10
C TYR A 222 -15.79 -14.13 -1.08
N ILE A 223 -14.56 -14.15 -1.55
CA ILE A 223 -13.35 -14.16 -0.73
C ILE A 223 -12.47 -12.96 -1.06
N LYS A 224 -11.86 -12.37 -0.05
CA LYS A 224 -10.83 -11.34 -0.18
C LYS A 224 -9.84 -11.40 0.98
N SER A 225 -8.68 -10.79 0.81
CA SER A 225 -7.69 -10.58 1.85
C SER A 225 -7.40 -9.09 2.02
N GLN A 226 -6.98 -8.68 3.22
CA GLN A 226 -6.55 -7.34 3.55
C GLN A 226 -5.38 -7.43 4.51
N ALA A 227 -4.42 -6.50 4.42
CA ALA A 227 -3.34 -6.47 5.39
C ALA A 227 -3.87 -6.22 6.81
N SER A 228 -3.38 -6.98 7.79
CA SER A 228 -3.80 -6.90 9.20
C SER A 228 -3.66 -5.48 9.76
N ILE A 229 -2.64 -4.74 9.32
CA ILE A 229 -2.38 -3.36 9.73
C ILE A 229 -3.52 -2.38 9.37
N GLU A 230 -4.34 -2.69 8.36
CA GLU A 230 -5.52 -1.87 8.00
C GLU A 230 -6.69 -2.03 9.00
N TYR A 231 -6.68 -3.08 9.83
CA TYR A 231 -7.64 -3.38 10.88
C TYR A 231 -7.21 -2.85 12.25
N ARG A 232 -6.61 -1.65 12.32
CA ARG A 232 -6.21 -1.05 13.60
C ARG A 232 -7.37 -0.99 14.58
N ALA A 233 -7.12 -1.44 15.80
CA ALA A 233 -8.07 -1.35 16.90
C ALA A 233 -8.47 0.11 17.15
N GLN A 234 -9.77 0.41 17.15
CA GLN A 234 -10.30 1.72 17.52
C GLN A 234 -10.53 1.77 19.04
N LYS A 235 -10.19 2.92 19.67
CA LYS A 235 -10.47 3.15 21.09
C LYS A 235 -11.97 3.01 21.38
N ARG A 236 -12.33 2.58 22.59
CA ARG A 236 -13.73 2.46 23.08
C ARG A 236 -14.54 3.71 22.70
N GLY A 237 -15.67 3.51 21.98
CA GLY A 237 -16.55 4.59 21.52
C GLY A 237 -16.35 5.02 20.06
N GLY A 238 -15.40 4.43 19.31
CA GLY A 238 -15.26 4.66 17.88
C GLY A 238 -16.38 3.99 17.07
N GLN A 239 -16.81 4.63 15.97
CA GLN A 239 -17.67 3.97 14.97
C GLN A 239 -16.83 2.93 14.25
N GLY A 240 -17.14 1.63 14.39
CA GLY A 240 -16.44 0.52 13.73
C GLY A 240 -16.32 0.73 12.22
N LYS A 241 -15.17 0.35 11.63
CA LYS A 241 -15.02 0.34 10.17
C LYS A 241 -15.82 -0.83 9.58
N ARG A 242 -16.52 -0.60 8.47
CA ARG A 242 -17.15 -1.69 7.71
C ARG A 242 -16.04 -2.55 7.11
N ALA A 243 -16.01 -3.83 7.45
CA ALA A 243 -15.01 -4.79 6.95
C ALA A 243 -15.17 -5.10 5.43
N ALA A 244 -16.34 -4.88 4.87
CA ALA A 244 -16.61 -5.04 3.43
C ALA A 244 -17.84 -4.22 2.99
N GLN A 245 -17.82 -3.69 1.75
CA GLN A 245 -19.06 -3.36 1.04
C GLN A 245 -19.63 -4.67 0.49
N MET A 246 -20.68 -5.15 1.12
CA MET A 246 -21.36 -6.38 0.71
C MET A 246 -22.44 -6.08 -0.33
N LYS A 247 -22.73 -7.09 -1.16
CA LYS A 247 -23.93 -7.07 -2.00
C LYS A 247 -25.13 -7.03 -1.05
N GLU A 248 -26.20 -6.37 -1.42
CA GLU A 248 -27.41 -6.31 -0.60
C GLU A 248 -27.84 -7.74 -0.22
N GLY A 249 -27.81 -8.06 1.08
CA GLY A 249 -28.11 -9.42 1.61
C GLY A 249 -26.95 -10.40 1.72
N ASP A 250 -25.70 -10.05 1.38
CA ASP A 250 -24.52 -10.91 1.59
C ASP A 250 -23.87 -10.67 2.97
N ILE A 251 -23.22 -11.69 3.54
CA ILE A 251 -22.72 -11.67 4.91
C ILE A 251 -21.34 -12.30 4.97
N ILE A 252 -20.49 -11.82 5.89
CA ILE A 252 -19.25 -12.49 6.23
C ILE A 252 -19.58 -13.76 6.99
N ASN A 253 -19.32 -14.90 6.37
CA ASN A 253 -19.49 -16.24 6.95
C ASN A 253 -18.26 -16.63 7.79
N GLN A 254 -17.05 -16.33 7.30
CA GLN A 254 -15.82 -16.62 8.02
C GLN A 254 -14.85 -15.46 7.91
N LEU A 255 -14.21 -15.12 9.04
CA LEU A 255 -13.13 -14.17 9.14
C LEU A 255 -12.01 -14.80 9.96
N PHE A 256 -10.80 -14.82 9.42
CA PHE A 256 -9.64 -15.37 10.11
C PHE A 256 -8.36 -14.68 9.68
N VAL A 257 -7.37 -14.74 10.54
CA VAL A 257 -6.02 -14.23 10.29
C VAL A 257 -5.16 -15.34 9.74
N ALA A 258 -4.40 -15.05 8.70
CA ALA A 258 -3.45 -15.99 8.07
C ALA A 258 -2.27 -15.20 7.51
N THR A 259 -1.11 -15.83 7.39
CA THR A 259 0.03 -15.21 6.71
C THR A 259 -0.07 -15.39 5.20
N THR A 260 0.57 -14.50 4.43
CA THR A 260 0.63 -14.66 2.97
C THR A 260 1.16 -16.02 2.54
N HIS A 261 1.97 -16.68 3.38
CA HIS A 261 2.60 -17.96 3.09
C HIS A 261 1.76 -19.18 3.50
N ASP A 262 0.61 -18.97 4.13
CA ASP A 262 -0.27 -20.05 4.53
C ASP A 262 -1.12 -20.57 3.36
N VAL A 263 -1.62 -21.78 3.54
CA VAL A 263 -2.51 -22.44 2.59
C VAL A 263 -3.87 -22.62 3.24
N LEU A 264 -4.90 -22.21 2.54
CA LEU A 264 -6.29 -22.41 2.95
C LEU A 264 -6.74 -23.80 2.49
N LEU A 265 -7.09 -24.64 3.44
CA LEU A 265 -7.77 -25.92 3.18
C LEU A 265 -9.27 -25.67 3.05
N CYS A 266 -9.77 -25.69 1.83
CA CYS A 266 -11.18 -25.45 1.50
C CYS A 266 -11.94 -26.78 1.41
N PHE A 267 -12.73 -27.10 2.43
CA PHE A 267 -13.56 -28.29 2.47
C PHE A 267 -14.93 -27.99 1.86
N THR A 268 -15.46 -28.96 1.10
CA THR A 268 -16.74 -28.78 0.41
C THR A 268 -17.81 -29.68 0.99
N ASN A 269 -19.09 -29.31 0.77
CA ASN A 269 -20.25 -30.11 1.15
C ASN A 269 -20.23 -31.54 0.57
N LYS A 270 -19.49 -31.79 -0.52
CA LYS A 270 -19.29 -33.10 -1.14
C LYS A 270 -18.13 -33.89 -0.52
N GLY A 271 -17.57 -33.42 0.61
CA GLY A 271 -16.46 -34.11 1.30
C GLY A 271 -15.14 -34.06 0.56
N ARG A 272 -14.97 -33.10 -0.34
CA ARG A 272 -13.72 -32.84 -1.06
C ARG A 272 -12.93 -31.72 -0.39
N LEU A 273 -11.63 -31.73 -0.64
CA LEU A 273 -10.70 -30.69 -0.22
C LEU A 273 -10.02 -30.07 -1.43
N HIS A 274 -10.00 -28.76 -1.47
CA HIS A 274 -9.21 -27.94 -2.37
C HIS A 274 -8.23 -27.08 -1.59
N TRP A 275 -7.14 -26.65 -2.23
CA TRP A 275 -6.13 -25.76 -1.64
C TRP A 275 -6.16 -24.41 -2.34
N LEU A 276 -6.06 -23.35 -1.56
CA LEU A 276 -5.92 -22.00 -2.04
C LEU A 276 -4.83 -21.33 -1.23
N ASN A 277 -3.77 -20.84 -1.89
CA ASN A 277 -2.75 -20.09 -1.19
C ASN A 277 -3.28 -18.72 -0.80
N VAL A 278 -2.91 -18.21 0.37
CA VAL A 278 -3.36 -16.90 0.83
C VAL A 278 -2.90 -15.79 -0.13
N TRP A 279 -1.71 -15.90 -0.71
CA TRP A 279 -1.23 -14.94 -1.71
C TRP A 279 -2.01 -14.92 -3.03
N ASP A 280 -2.78 -15.95 -3.35
CA ASP A 280 -3.65 -16.01 -4.53
C ASP A 280 -5.02 -15.37 -4.26
N VAL A 281 -5.36 -15.14 -2.98
CA VAL A 281 -6.59 -14.44 -2.58
C VAL A 281 -6.46 -12.96 -2.93
N PRO A 282 -7.43 -12.38 -3.66
CA PRO A 282 -7.33 -10.99 -4.09
C PRO A 282 -7.26 -10.04 -2.88
N GLU A 283 -6.20 -9.23 -2.85
CA GLU A 283 -6.06 -8.14 -1.88
C GLU A 283 -7.02 -7.01 -2.26
N GLY A 284 -7.80 -6.53 -1.31
CA GLY A 284 -8.81 -5.53 -1.56
C GLY A 284 -9.06 -4.63 -0.36
N SER A 285 -9.49 -3.39 -0.61
CA SER A 285 -9.87 -2.45 0.45
C SER A 285 -11.13 -2.91 1.20
N SER A 286 -11.45 -2.26 2.32
CA SER A 286 -12.69 -2.48 3.07
C SER A 286 -13.95 -2.31 2.21
N SER A 287 -13.89 -1.50 1.15
CA SER A 287 -15.01 -1.27 0.21
C SER A 287 -15.10 -2.28 -0.93
N SER A 288 -14.10 -3.15 -1.13
CA SER A 288 -14.11 -4.13 -2.22
C SER A 288 -14.98 -5.34 -1.88
N LYS A 289 -15.62 -5.94 -2.91
CA LYS A 289 -16.45 -7.15 -2.77
C LYS A 289 -15.63 -8.46 -2.73
N GLY A 290 -14.37 -8.43 -3.16
CA GLY A 290 -13.57 -9.64 -3.37
C GLY A 290 -13.93 -10.37 -4.68
N ARG A 291 -13.54 -11.64 -4.77
CA ARG A 291 -13.85 -12.54 -5.91
C ARG A 291 -14.62 -13.77 -5.45
N PRO A 292 -15.50 -14.34 -6.29
CA PRO A 292 -16.13 -15.62 -5.98
C PRO A 292 -15.08 -16.72 -5.86
N ILE A 293 -15.11 -17.46 -4.77
CA ILE A 293 -14.16 -18.57 -4.49
C ILE A 293 -14.27 -19.67 -5.56
N VAL A 294 -15.45 -19.85 -6.17
CA VAL A 294 -15.68 -20.79 -7.28
C VAL A 294 -14.84 -20.48 -8.52
N ASN A 295 -14.38 -19.23 -8.68
CA ASN A 295 -13.49 -18.86 -9.78
C ASN A 295 -12.01 -19.14 -9.47
N MET A 296 -11.70 -19.52 -8.24
CA MET A 296 -10.34 -19.78 -7.76
C MET A 296 -10.10 -21.27 -7.53
N LEU A 297 -11.17 -22.05 -7.34
CA LEU A 297 -11.15 -23.48 -7.11
C LEU A 297 -11.89 -24.21 -8.25
N GLU A 298 -11.39 -25.38 -8.63
CA GLU A 298 -12.07 -26.25 -9.62
C GLU A 298 -13.21 -27.02 -8.94
N LEU A 299 -14.31 -26.32 -8.62
CA LEU A 299 -15.49 -26.92 -8.02
C LEU A 299 -16.39 -27.55 -9.09
N THR A 300 -17.06 -28.62 -8.72
CA THR A 300 -18.10 -29.26 -9.56
C THR A 300 -19.46 -28.58 -9.34
N ASP A 301 -20.43 -28.84 -10.21
CA ASP A 301 -21.79 -28.33 -10.04
C ASP A 301 -22.35 -28.73 -8.66
N ASP A 302 -23.08 -27.81 -8.01
CA ASP A 302 -23.64 -27.95 -6.66
C ASP A 302 -22.62 -28.17 -5.53
N GLU A 303 -21.31 -27.99 -5.80
CA GLU A 303 -20.27 -28.04 -4.79
C GLU A 303 -20.10 -26.67 -4.14
N LYS A 304 -20.21 -26.62 -2.81
CA LYS A 304 -20.08 -25.40 -2.01
C LYS A 304 -19.01 -25.58 -0.94
N VAL A 305 -18.23 -24.54 -0.70
CA VAL A 305 -17.26 -24.54 0.40
C VAL A 305 -18.00 -24.44 1.72
N THR A 306 -17.75 -25.39 2.62
CA THR A 306 -18.39 -25.50 3.93
C THR A 306 -17.48 -25.04 5.06
N ALA A 307 -16.17 -25.27 4.94
CA ALA A 307 -15.18 -24.86 5.93
C ALA A 307 -13.87 -24.46 5.25
N VAL A 308 -13.23 -23.42 5.76
CA VAL A 308 -11.90 -22.97 5.34
C VAL A 308 -10.97 -22.93 6.54
N LEU A 309 -9.85 -23.62 6.47
CA LEU A 309 -8.88 -23.73 7.55
C LEU A 309 -7.52 -23.20 7.07
N PRO A 310 -6.97 -22.14 7.67
CA PRO A 310 -5.63 -21.67 7.37
C PRO A 310 -4.61 -22.63 8.01
N ILE A 311 -3.63 -23.08 7.23
CA ILE A 311 -2.60 -24.03 7.64
C ILE A 311 -1.24 -23.49 7.18
N SER A 312 -0.28 -23.44 8.11
CA SER A 312 1.10 -23.13 7.82
C SER A 312 1.89 -24.38 7.39
N ASP A 313 3.05 -24.19 6.75
CA ASP A 313 3.94 -25.31 6.45
C ASP A 313 4.43 -26.05 7.70
N GLU A 314 4.54 -25.34 8.83
CA GLU A 314 4.95 -25.90 10.11
C GLU A 314 3.88 -26.84 10.71
N ASP A 315 2.60 -26.56 10.47
CA ASP A 315 1.50 -27.37 11.00
C ASP A 315 1.50 -28.78 10.43
N TYR A 316 1.98 -28.98 9.20
CA TYR A 316 2.14 -30.32 8.62
C TYR A 316 3.19 -31.18 9.34
N ALA A 317 4.06 -30.58 10.14
CA ALA A 317 5.07 -31.29 10.93
C ALA A 317 4.62 -31.59 12.36
N LYS A 318 3.49 -31.00 12.80
CA LYS A 318 2.90 -31.21 14.13
C LYS A 318 1.95 -32.39 14.13
N ASP A 319 1.71 -32.98 15.30
CA ASP A 319 0.70 -34.02 15.51
C ASP A 319 -0.71 -33.41 15.54
N LEU A 320 -1.12 -32.86 14.39
CA LEU A 320 -2.43 -32.26 14.19
C LEU A 320 -3.30 -33.15 13.32
N TYR A 321 -4.58 -33.01 13.51
CA TYR A 321 -5.61 -33.75 12.78
C TYR A 321 -6.66 -32.80 12.23
N ILE A 322 -7.30 -33.22 11.14
CA ILE A 322 -8.54 -32.61 10.66
C ILE A 322 -9.70 -33.49 11.14
N PHE A 323 -10.52 -32.92 12.01
CA PHE A 323 -11.75 -33.54 12.45
C PHE A 323 -12.92 -33.09 11.58
N MET A 324 -13.73 -33.99 11.09
CA MET A 324 -14.82 -33.74 10.15
C MET A 324 -16.10 -34.36 10.65
N ALA A 325 -17.25 -33.70 10.40
CA ALA A 325 -18.57 -34.23 10.71
C ALA A 325 -19.55 -34.05 9.54
N THR A 326 -20.42 -35.03 9.34
CA THR A 326 -21.45 -35.04 8.29
C THR A 326 -22.85 -34.84 8.86
N ALA A 327 -23.80 -34.47 8.01
CA ALA A 327 -25.18 -34.22 8.40
C ALA A 327 -25.88 -35.48 8.96
N ASP A 328 -25.48 -36.67 8.51
CA ASP A 328 -26.01 -37.94 9.02
C ASP A 328 -25.35 -38.41 10.34
N GLY A 329 -24.49 -37.51 10.93
CA GLY A 329 -23.85 -37.76 12.22
C GLY A 329 -22.64 -38.67 12.18
N THR A 330 -22.04 -38.87 11.01
CA THR A 330 -20.74 -39.54 10.85
C THR A 330 -19.61 -38.59 11.16
N VAL A 331 -18.56 -39.07 11.84
CA VAL A 331 -17.36 -38.27 12.16
C VAL A 331 -16.11 -39.00 11.71
N LYS A 332 -15.07 -38.22 11.43
CA LYS A 332 -13.79 -38.73 10.97
C LYS A 332 -12.66 -37.82 11.46
N LYS A 333 -11.55 -38.45 11.87
CA LYS A 333 -10.30 -37.80 12.22
C LYS A 333 -9.21 -38.26 11.26
N THR A 334 -8.53 -37.33 10.58
CA THR A 334 -7.48 -37.64 9.59
C THR A 334 -6.22 -36.83 9.92
N PRO A 335 -5.02 -37.42 9.95
CA PRO A 335 -3.78 -36.69 10.16
C PRO A 335 -3.62 -35.55 9.13
N ILE A 336 -3.19 -34.37 9.57
CA ILE A 336 -3.04 -33.20 8.69
C ILE A 336 -2.03 -33.48 7.57
N GLY A 337 -1.00 -34.27 7.82
CA GLY A 337 0.02 -34.68 6.85
C GLY A 337 -0.54 -35.36 5.60
N ASP A 338 -1.70 -36.04 5.71
CA ASP A 338 -2.38 -36.70 4.57
C ASP A 338 -2.89 -35.68 3.54
N PHE A 339 -2.98 -34.39 3.92
CA PHE A 339 -3.45 -33.30 3.09
C PHE A 339 -2.32 -32.42 2.54
N LYS A 340 -1.06 -32.78 2.74
CA LYS A 340 0.10 -32.01 2.28
C LYS A 340 0.24 -31.95 0.75
N ASN A 341 -0.13 -33.04 0.05
CA ASN A 341 0.06 -33.13 -1.39
C ASN A 341 -1.09 -32.46 -2.14
N GLN A 342 -0.87 -31.22 -2.55
CA GLN A 342 -1.84 -30.43 -3.28
C GLN A 342 -2.12 -30.98 -4.68
N ARG A 343 -3.39 -30.98 -5.07
CA ARG A 343 -3.85 -31.32 -6.42
C ARG A 343 -4.87 -30.29 -6.89
N ARG A 344 -4.71 -29.79 -8.10
CA ARG A 344 -5.57 -28.74 -8.66
C ARG A 344 -7.05 -29.14 -8.68
N ALA A 345 -7.35 -30.37 -9.09
CA ALA A 345 -8.71 -30.91 -9.11
C ALA A 345 -9.29 -31.23 -7.71
N GLY A 346 -8.56 -30.93 -6.62
CA GLY A 346 -8.94 -31.33 -5.28
C GLY A 346 -8.77 -32.84 -5.01
N ILE A 347 -9.04 -33.26 -3.77
CA ILE A 347 -9.00 -34.65 -3.33
C ILE A 347 -10.22 -34.96 -2.46
N ASN A 348 -10.56 -36.24 -2.34
CA ASN A 348 -11.53 -36.65 -1.33
C ASN A 348 -10.91 -36.54 0.07
N ALA A 349 -11.56 -35.82 0.96
CA ALA A 349 -11.22 -35.71 2.36
C ALA A 349 -11.99 -36.74 3.21
N ILE A 350 -13.22 -37.01 2.83
CA ILE A 350 -14.11 -38.01 3.44
C ILE A 350 -14.99 -38.63 2.35
N ASN A 351 -15.25 -39.95 2.42
CA ASN A 351 -16.25 -40.60 1.57
C ASN A 351 -17.63 -40.44 2.21
N LEU A 352 -18.50 -39.68 1.58
CA LEU A 352 -19.87 -39.48 2.01
C LEU A 352 -20.77 -40.62 1.54
N LEU A 353 -21.78 -40.94 2.34
CA LEU A 353 -22.90 -41.81 1.92
C LEU A 353 -23.81 -41.02 0.97
N GLU A 354 -24.64 -41.74 0.21
CA GLU A 354 -25.58 -41.11 -0.72
C GLU A 354 -26.57 -40.21 0.03
N GLY A 355 -26.65 -38.93 -0.39
CA GLY A 355 -27.51 -37.92 0.23
C GLY A 355 -26.93 -37.25 1.48
N ASP A 356 -25.77 -37.68 1.99
CA ASP A 356 -25.09 -37.04 3.12
C ASP A 356 -24.23 -35.85 2.64
N VAL A 357 -23.99 -34.91 3.52
CA VAL A 357 -23.15 -33.73 3.25
C VAL A 357 -22.20 -33.45 4.41
N LEU A 358 -21.03 -32.92 4.11
CA LEU A 358 -20.10 -32.43 5.13
C LEU A 358 -20.67 -31.17 5.77
N VAL A 359 -20.75 -31.12 7.10
CA VAL A 359 -21.25 -29.98 7.89
C VAL A 359 -20.12 -29.12 8.36
N GLY A 360 -18.98 -29.69 8.74
CA GLY A 360 -17.87 -28.91 9.25
C GLY A 360 -16.55 -29.69 9.28
N ALA A 361 -15.47 -28.93 9.30
CA ALA A 361 -14.10 -29.42 9.51
C ALA A 361 -13.37 -28.49 10.48
N ALA A 362 -12.53 -29.03 11.33
CA ALA A 362 -11.72 -28.27 12.30
C ALA A 362 -10.36 -28.91 12.49
N VAL A 363 -9.35 -28.10 12.82
CA VAL A 363 -8.04 -28.59 13.23
C VAL A 363 -8.09 -28.96 14.71
N THR A 364 -7.53 -30.12 15.06
CA THR A 364 -7.44 -30.61 16.43
C THR A 364 -6.05 -31.19 16.73
N ASP A 365 -5.67 -31.24 17.99
CA ASP A 365 -4.39 -31.81 18.46
C ASP A 365 -4.53 -33.22 19.07
N GLY A 366 -5.71 -33.81 18.96
CA GLY A 366 -5.96 -35.15 19.52
C GLY A 366 -6.48 -35.18 20.97
N LYS A 367 -6.61 -34.01 21.64
CA LYS A 367 -6.93 -33.92 23.09
C LYS A 367 -8.24 -33.24 23.40
N HIS A 368 -8.93 -32.72 22.40
CA HIS A 368 -10.15 -31.95 22.54
C HIS A 368 -11.40 -32.80 22.68
N ASP A 369 -12.47 -32.17 23.14
CA ASP A 369 -13.82 -32.74 23.02
C ASP A 369 -14.49 -32.23 21.75
N VAL A 370 -15.32 -33.09 21.19
CA VAL A 370 -16.17 -32.75 20.04
C VAL A 370 -17.62 -32.75 20.48
N MET A 371 -18.36 -31.72 20.06
CA MET A 371 -19.78 -31.60 20.27
C MET A 371 -20.50 -31.60 18.91
N LEU A 372 -21.53 -32.46 18.77
CA LEU A 372 -22.38 -32.50 17.59
C LEU A 372 -23.79 -32.08 17.98
N PHE A 373 -24.31 -31.08 17.31
CA PHE A 373 -25.65 -30.54 17.54
C PHE A 373 -26.59 -30.98 16.41
N SER A 374 -27.77 -31.42 16.78
CA SER A 374 -28.80 -31.79 15.80
C SER A 374 -29.91 -30.73 15.72
N ASP A 375 -30.60 -30.69 14.59
CA ASP A 375 -31.69 -29.77 14.29
C ASP A 375 -32.88 -29.91 15.28
N ASN A 376 -33.01 -31.06 15.96
CA ASN A 376 -34.04 -31.29 16.98
C ASN A 376 -33.62 -30.88 18.41
N GLY A 377 -32.51 -30.14 18.55
CA GLY A 377 -32.08 -29.57 19.84
C GLY A 377 -31.31 -30.52 20.75
N LYS A 378 -30.82 -31.65 20.24
CA LYS A 378 -29.96 -32.57 20.98
C LYS A 378 -28.49 -32.33 20.68
N VAL A 379 -27.61 -32.69 21.62
CA VAL A 379 -26.17 -32.62 21.51
C VAL A 379 -25.49 -33.84 22.09
N VAL A 380 -24.45 -34.32 21.42
CA VAL A 380 -23.49 -35.30 21.94
C VAL A 380 -22.15 -34.66 22.15
N ARG A 381 -21.55 -34.78 23.33
CA ARG A 381 -20.18 -34.38 23.65
C ARG A 381 -19.36 -35.65 23.94
N PHE A 382 -18.26 -35.84 23.26
CA PHE A 382 -17.35 -36.98 23.42
C PHE A 382 -15.90 -36.55 23.21
N SER A 383 -14.96 -37.32 23.78
CA SER A 383 -13.55 -37.10 23.51
C SER A 383 -13.18 -37.49 22.10
N GLU A 384 -12.39 -36.68 21.40
CA GLU A 384 -11.90 -37.05 20.07
C GLU A 384 -11.02 -38.30 20.06
N ASP A 385 -10.48 -38.74 21.20
CA ASP A 385 -9.74 -40.00 21.33
C ASP A 385 -10.60 -41.23 21.02
N GLU A 386 -11.92 -41.13 21.18
CA GLU A 386 -12.83 -42.19 20.80
C GLU A 386 -12.92 -42.41 19.28
N VAL A 387 -12.38 -41.44 18.50
CA VAL A 387 -12.31 -41.50 17.04
C VAL A 387 -10.87 -41.76 16.62
N ARG A 388 -10.59 -43.01 16.20
CA ARG A 388 -9.25 -43.33 15.68
C ARG A 388 -8.92 -42.51 14.44
N ALA A 389 -7.66 -42.20 14.24
CA ALA A 389 -7.18 -41.57 13.01
C ALA A 389 -7.40 -42.53 11.81
N MET A 390 -7.90 -42.00 10.70
CA MET A 390 -8.27 -42.73 9.49
C MET A 390 -7.76 -42.01 8.25
N GLY A 391 -7.37 -42.76 7.24
CA GLY A 391 -6.95 -42.21 5.95
C GLY A 391 -8.10 -41.54 5.19
N ARG A 392 -7.76 -40.71 4.21
CA ARG A 392 -8.70 -39.86 3.44
C ARG A 392 -9.88 -40.61 2.82
N ALA A 393 -9.69 -41.84 2.33
CA ALA A 393 -10.72 -42.61 1.67
C ALA A 393 -11.72 -43.33 2.61
N ALA A 394 -11.59 -43.14 3.94
CA ALA A 394 -12.53 -43.71 4.89
C ALA A 394 -13.83 -42.91 4.96
N THR A 395 -14.94 -43.58 5.23
CA THR A 395 -16.25 -42.95 5.47
C THR A 395 -16.33 -42.34 6.87
N GLY A 396 -15.65 -42.92 7.85
CA GLY A 396 -15.69 -42.46 9.23
C GLY A 396 -16.44 -43.44 10.15
N VAL A 397 -16.81 -42.96 11.32
CA VAL A 397 -17.54 -43.74 12.34
C VAL A 397 -18.72 -42.90 12.84
N ARG A 398 -19.70 -43.56 13.42
CA ARG A 398 -20.87 -42.86 13.97
C ARG A 398 -20.49 -42.01 15.15
N GLY A 399 -20.69 -40.67 15.04
CA GLY A 399 -20.52 -39.70 16.11
C GLY A 399 -21.81 -39.50 16.90
N MET A 400 -22.94 -39.36 16.21
CA MET A 400 -24.27 -39.17 16.81
C MET A 400 -25.29 -40.11 16.17
N ARG A 401 -26.24 -40.61 16.95
CA ARG A 401 -27.38 -41.37 16.45
C ARG A 401 -28.57 -40.42 16.31
N LEU A 402 -29.01 -40.23 15.09
CA LEU A 402 -30.15 -39.40 14.73
C LEU A 402 -31.40 -40.27 14.56
N ASP A 403 -32.56 -39.71 14.83
CA ASP A 403 -33.84 -40.29 14.45
C ASP A 403 -34.17 -39.91 12.97
N GLU A 404 -35.13 -40.55 12.36
CA GLU A 404 -35.46 -40.34 10.94
C GLU A 404 -35.79 -38.86 10.66
N GLY A 405 -35.22 -38.30 9.60
CA GLY A 405 -35.40 -36.91 9.19
C GLY A 405 -34.62 -35.86 9.99
N GLN A 406 -33.83 -36.27 11.00
CA GLN A 406 -32.95 -35.37 11.75
C GLN A 406 -31.56 -35.28 11.11
N LYS A 407 -30.92 -34.13 11.32
CA LYS A 407 -29.58 -33.87 10.81
C LYS A 407 -28.68 -33.19 11.86
N VAL A 408 -27.40 -33.47 11.82
CA VAL A 408 -26.39 -32.66 12.50
C VAL A 408 -26.28 -31.33 11.75
N ILE A 409 -26.28 -30.21 12.50
CA ILE A 409 -26.22 -28.86 11.95
C ILE A 409 -24.96 -28.08 12.35
N SER A 410 -24.33 -28.47 13.45
CA SER A 410 -23.09 -27.85 13.90
C SER A 410 -22.16 -28.84 14.56
N MET A 411 -20.87 -28.67 14.32
CA MET A 411 -19.77 -29.38 14.99
C MET A 411 -18.90 -28.34 15.70
N LEU A 412 -18.71 -28.51 17.00
CA LEU A 412 -17.82 -27.67 17.79
C LEU A 412 -16.68 -28.51 18.36
N VAL A 413 -15.49 -27.94 18.40
CA VAL A 413 -14.33 -28.51 19.08
C VAL A 413 -14.06 -27.65 20.30
N CYS A 414 -14.04 -28.23 21.48
CA CYS A 414 -13.87 -27.51 22.74
C CYS A 414 -12.75 -28.14 23.57
N GLY A 415 -11.96 -27.25 24.23
CA GLY A 415 -11.03 -27.60 25.29
C GLY A 415 -11.70 -27.56 26.67
N ASP A 416 -10.90 -27.53 27.71
CA ASP A 416 -11.35 -27.41 29.10
C ASP A 416 -11.45 -25.92 29.56
N ASP A 417 -11.76 -25.00 28.64
CA ASP A 417 -11.84 -23.56 28.90
C ASP A 417 -13.13 -23.25 29.70
N GLU A 418 -12.97 -22.83 30.97
CA GLU A 418 -14.09 -22.60 31.90
C GLU A 418 -14.93 -21.36 31.54
N ASP A 419 -14.36 -20.41 30.81
CA ASP A 419 -14.99 -19.12 30.47
C ASP A 419 -15.85 -19.17 29.20
N VAL A 420 -16.00 -20.34 28.59
CA VAL A 420 -16.73 -20.54 27.34
C VAL A 420 -18.13 -21.08 27.60
N THR A 421 -19.12 -20.47 26.92
CA THR A 421 -20.49 -20.93 26.91
C THR A 421 -20.92 -21.41 25.52
N VAL A 422 -21.87 -22.33 25.49
CA VAL A 422 -22.50 -22.78 24.25
C VAL A 422 -23.73 -21.92 23.95
N LEU A 423 -23.67 -21.17 22.90
CA LEU A 423 -24.82 -20.45 22.35
C LEU A 423 -25.54 -21.32 21.34
N THR A 424 -26.85 -21.50 21.51
CA THR A 424 -27.69 -22.26 20.59
C THR A 424 -28.81 -21.35 20.09
N ALA A 425 -29.08 -21.33 18.77
CA ALA A 425 -30.13 -20.53 18.16
C ALA A 425 -31.08 -21.38 17.29
N THR A 426 -32.34 -20.96 17.21
CA THR A 426 -33.43 -21.68 16.52
C THR A 426 -34.04 -20.86 15.40
N GLU A 427 -34.79 -21.52 14.48
CA GLU A 427 -35.39 -20.95 13.26
C GLU A 427 -36.24 -19.68 13.52
N PHE A 428 -36.94 -19.61 14.64
CA PHE A 428 -37.84 -18.48 14.92
C PHE A 428 -37.23 -17.42 15.82
N GLY A 429 -35.86 -17.34 15.85
CA GLY A 429 -35.12 -16.27 16.50
C GLY A 429 -35.00 -16.41 18.02
N TYR A 430 -35.24 -17.59 18.57
CA TYR A 430 -34.99 -17.90 19.98
C TYR A 430 -33.59 -18.52 20.15
N GLY A 431 -33.03 -18.33 21.34
CA GLY A 431 -31.75 -18.96 21.68
C GLY A 431 -31.34 -18.71 23.12
N LYS A 432 -30.23 -19.24 23.51
CA LYS A 432 -29.68 -19.10 24.86
C LYS A 432 -28.20 -19.46 24.91
N ARG A 433 -27.53 -19.00 25.96
CA ARG A 433 -26.23 -19.49 26.37
C ARG A 433 -26.38 -20.55 27.46
N SER A 434 -25.57 -21.58 27.42
CA SER A 434 -25.48 -22.56 28.53
C SER A 434 -24.00 -22.83 28.84
N PRO A 435 -23.60 -22.92 30.13
CA PRO A 435 -22.23 -23.24 30.50
C PRO A 435 -21.77 -24.56 29.87
N LEU A 436 -20.52 -24.63 29.41
CA LEU A 436 -19.97 -25.85 28.83
C LEU A 436 -19.98 -27.03 29.81
N ALA A 437 -19.90 -26.75 31.12
CA ALA A 437 -19.93 -27.74 32.20
C ALA A 437 -21.28 -28.50 32.30
N GLU A 438 -22.39 -27.93 31.81
CA GLU A 438 -23.69 -28.61 31.78
C GLU A 438 -23.75 -29.72 30.72
N TYR A 439 -22.84 -29.76 29.78
CA TYR A 439 -22.77 -30.75 28.71
C TYR A 439 -21.80 -31.87 29.13
N THR A 440 -22.33 -32.84 29.85
CA THR A 440 -21.53 -33.97 30.31
C THR A 440 -20.98 -34.78 29.13
N ARG A 441 -19.71 -35.20 29.23
CA ARG A 441 -19.07 -36.07 28.25
C ARG A 441 -19.73 -37.43 28.24
N HIS A 442 -20.16 -37.89 27.10
CA HIS A 442 -20.73 -39.22 26.84
C HIS A 442 -19.96 -39.88 25.69
N GLY A 443 -20.08 -41.19 25.56
CA GLY A 443 -19.50 -41.91 24.42
C GLY A 443 -20.15 -41.47 23.09
N ARG A 444 -19.39 -41.52 22.00
CA ARG A 444 -19.89 -41.25 20.65
C ARG A 444 -20.99 -42.25 20.22
N GLY A 445 -21.80 -41.86 19.24
CA GLY A 445 -22.84 -42.75 18.68
C GLY A 445 -24.09 -42.89 19.53
N THR A 446 -24.26 -42.06 20.56
CA THR A 446 -25.48 -41.97 21.35
C THR A 446 -26.49 -41.00 20.72
N LYS A 447 -27.74 -40.98 21.23
CA LYS A 447 -28.77 -40.02 20.81
C LYS A 447 -28.55 -38.60 21.42
N GLY A 448 -27.58 -38.47 22.33
CA GLY A 448 -27.26 -37.22 23.03
C GLY A 448 -28.27 -36.81 24.08
N ILE A 449 -28.01 -35.63 24.63
CA ILE A 449 -28.82 -34.95 25.64
C ILE A 449 -29.47 -33.69 25.04
N ILE A 450 -30.50 -33.16 25.70
CA ILE A 450 -31.16 -31.95 25.24
C ILE A 450 -30.20 -30.78 25.47
N SER A 451 -29.90 -29.99 24.42
CA SER A 451 -29.22 -28.70 24.46
C SER A 451 -30.22 -27.55 24.58
N ILE A 452 -31.27 -27.61 23.78
CA ILE A 452 -32.42 -26.68 23.81
C ILE A 452 -33.69 -27.46 23.50
N GLN A 453 -34.79 -27.15 24.20
CA GLN A 453 -36.10 -27.72 23.87
C GLN A 453 -36.63 -27.07 22.60
N THR A 454 -36.84 -27.86 21.54
CA THR A 454 -37.48 -27.47 20.29
C THR A 454 -39.00 -27.68 20.38
N THR A 455 -39.76 -26.69 20.07
CA THR A 455 -41.22 -26.65 20.09
C THR A 455 -41.75 -25.89 18.86
N GLU A 456 -43.09 -25.90 18.64
CA GLU A 456 -43.68 -25.08 17.57
C GLU A 456 -43.39 -23.57 17.74
N ARG A 457 -43.13 -23.12 18.98
CA ARG A 457 -42.83 -21.73 19.29
C ARG A 457 -41.46 -21.28 18.76
N ASN A 458 -40.42 -22.08 18.91
CA ASN A 458 -39.04 -21.69 18.58
C ASN A 458 -38.48 -22.38 17.33
N GLY A 459 -39.12 -23.42 16.84
CA GLY A 459 -38.69 -24.14 15.64
C GLY A 459 -37.44 -25.01 15.84
N LYS A 460 -36.83 -25.43 14.77
CA LYS A 460 -35.62 -26.27 14.76
C LYS A 460 -34.39 -25.45 15.12
N VAL A 461 -33.34 -26.14 15.62
CA VAL A 461 -32.02 -25.52 15.81
C VAL A 461 -31.38 -25.25 14.47
N VAL A 462 -30.80 -24.07 14.30
CA VAL A 462 -30.12 -23.61 13.10
C VAL A 462 -28.61 -23.66 13.27
N SER A 463 -28.12 -23.22 14.43
CA SER A 463 -26.68 -23.15 14.69
C SER A 463 -26.37 -23.25 16.18
N ALA A 464 -25.16 -23.69 16.49
CA ALA A 464 -24.55 -23.63 17.81
C ALA A 464 -23.12 -23.12 17.69
N LEU A 465 -22.69 -22.28 18.63
CA LEU A 465 -21.35 -21.68 18.68
C LEU A 465 -20.77 -21.74 20.10
N LEU A 466 -19.44 -21.77 20.21
CA LEU A 466 -18.72 -21.48 21.45
C LEU A 466 -18.45 -19.97 21.50
N VAL A 467 -18.88 -19.34 22.61
CA VAL A 467 -18.80 -17.89 22.78
C VAL A 467 -18.26 -17.54 24.17
N LYS A 468 -17.48 -16.46 24.23
CA LYS A 468 -17.05 -15.80 25.46
C LYS A 468 -17.98 -14.61 25.77
N GLU A 469 -17.93 -14.11 27.00
CA GLU A 469 -18.84 -13.04 27.46
C GLU A 469 -18.65 -11.73 26.69
N ASN A 470 -17.43 -11.45 26.28
CA ASN A 470 -17.08 -10.23 25.53
C ASN A 470 -17.26 -10.36 24.01
N ASP A 471 -17.61 -11.53 23.51
CA ASP A 471 -17.85 -11.74 22.08
C ASP A 471 -19.11 -11.00 21.61
N GLU A 472 -19.17 -10.78 20.33
CA GLU A 472 -20.37 -10.33 19.62
C GLU A 472 -20.77 -11.40 18.60
N ILE A 473 -22.04 -11.46 18.32
CA ILE A 473 -22.61 -12.37 17.34
C ILE A 473 -23.40 -11.63 16.28
N ILE A 474 -23.47 -12.22 15.11
CA ILE A 474 -24.32 -11.78 14.02
C ILE A 474 -25.38 -12.86 13.76
N LEU A 475 -26.64 -12.44 13.81
CA LEU A 475 -27.81 -13.25 13.50
C LEU A 475 -28.25 -12.93 12.08
N LEU A 476 -28.44 -13.97 11.26
CA LEU A 476 -28.85 -13.86 9.86
C LEU A 476 -30.26 -14.40 9.66
N THR A 477 -31.10 -13.61 9.01
CA THR A 477 -32.45 -14.04 8.61
C THR A 477 -32.53 -14.47 7.14
N SER A 478 -33.53 -15.28 6.80
CA SER A 478 -33.82 -15.71 5.43
C SER A 478 -34.14 -14.57 4.46
N THR A 479 -34.47 -13.37 4.97
CA THR A 479 -34.70 -12.15 4.18
C THR A 479 -33.44 -11.30 4.02
N GLY A 480 -32.27 -11.77 4.52
CA GLY A 480 -31.00 -11.05 4.44
C GLY A 480 -30.82 -9.96 5.48
N LYS A 481 -31.72 -9.84 6.47
CA LYS A 481 -31.52 -8.94 7.60
C LYS A 481 -30.44 -9.47 8.55
N LEU A 482 -29.57 -8.57 8.99
CA LEU A 482 -28.49 -8.83 9.94
C LEU A 482 -28.75 -8.10 11.24
N VAL A 483 -28.61 -8.79 12.36
CA VAL A 483 -28.63 -8.18 13.68
C VAL A 483 -27.37 -8.56 14.44
N ARG A 484 -26.59 -7.57 14.85
CA ARG A 484 -25.40 -7.73 15.69
C ARG A 484 -25.82 -7.55 17.15
N THR A 485 -25.48 -8.51 17.99
CA THR A 485 -25.85 -8.55 19.41
C THR A 485 -24.61 -8.94 20.23
N ARG A 486 -24.46 -8.32 21.40
CA ARG A 486 -23.40 -8.70 22.33
C ARG A 486 -23.78 -9.97 23.08
N VAL A 487 -22.81 -10.87 23.27
CA VAL A 487 -23.05 -12.14 23.95
C VAL A 487 -23.48 -11.93 25.40
N ASN A 488 -22.96 -10.91 26.10
CA ASN A 488 -23.34 -10.60 27.49
C ASN A 488 -24.80 -10.18 27.66
N GLU A 489 -25.49 -9.72 26.59
CA GLU A 489 -26.93 -9.39 26.59
C GLU A 489 -27.81 -10.65 26.52
N ILE A 490 -27.24 -11.78 26.12
CA ILE A 490 -27.94 -13.06 26.00
C ILE A 490 -27.90 -13.78 27.36
N ARG A 491 -29.05 -14.12 27.86
CA ARG A 491 -29.19 -14.74 29.17
C ARG A 491 -28.59 -16.15 29.20
N VAL A 492 -27.80 -16.44 30.26
CA VAL A 492 -27.32 -17.79 30.55
C VAL A 492 -28.48 -18.59 31.18
N LEU A 493 -28.81 -19.70 30.57
CA LEU A 493 -29.91 -20.59 30.98
C LEU A 493 -29.46 -22.04 30.98
N GLY A 494 -30.07 -22.84 31.81
CA GLY A 494 -29.87 -24.29 31.80
C GLY A 494 -30.23 -24.91 30.45
N ARG A 495 -29.53 -26.00 30.08
CA ARG A 495 -29.64 -26.64 28.77
C ARG A 495 -31.05 -27.11 28.42
N ASN A 496 -31.88 -27.48 29.40
CA ASN A 496 -33.24 -28.03 29.19
C ASN A 496 -34.32 -26.93 29.22
N THR A 497 -34.13 -25.85 28.45
CA THR A 497 -35.06 -24.72 28.32
C THR A 497 -35.29 -24.39 26.84
N GLN A 498 -36.35 -23.59 26.56
CA GLN A 498 -36.70 -23.15 25.18
C GLN A 498 -35.88 -21.95 24.69
N GLY A 499 -35.12 -21.30 25.58
CA GLY A 499 -34.39 -20.07 25.28
C GLY A 499 -35.23 -18.81 25.40
N VAL A 500 -34.59 -17.68 25.10
CA VAL A 500 -35.18 -16.34 25.04
C VAL A 500 -35.15 -15.81 23.61
N THR A 501 -35.89 -14.77 23.33
CA THR A 501 -35.90 -14.12 22.03
C THR A 501 -34.54 -13.42 21.83
N LEU A 502 -33.77 -13.84 20.80
CA LEU A 502 -32.53 -13.20 20.34
C LEU A 502 -32.82 -12.11 19.31
N ILE A 503 -33.80 -12.37 18.46
CA ILE A 503 -34.24 -11.45 17.40
C ILE A 503 -35.75 -11.58 17.22
N SER A 504 -36.41 -10.44 17.06
CA SER A 504 -37.85 -10.43 16.70
C SER A 504 -37.98 -10.71 15.20
N MET A 505 -38.73 -11.75 14.87
CA MET A 505 -38.90 -12.21 13.49
C MET A 505 -40.21 -11.69 12.91
N GLU A 506 -40.14 -11.27 11.63
CA GLU A 506 -41.37 -10.99 10.86
C GLU A 506 -42.04 -12.30 10.43
N GLU A 507 -43.35 -12.27 10.22
CA GLU A 507 -44.13 -13.44 9.82
C GLU A 507 -43.54 -14.06 8.50
N GLY A 508 -43.27 -15.35 8.51
CA GLY A 508 -42.68 -16.08 7.38
C GLY A 508 -41.16 -15.97 7.27
N THR A 509 -40.49 -15.15 8.11
CA THR A 509 -39.01 -15.05 8.14
C THR A 509 -38.43 -16.08 9.11
N LYS A 510 -37.29 -16.68 8.75
CA LYS A 510 -36.54 -17.62 9.59
C LYS A 510 -35.11 -17.15 9.83
N LEU A 511 -34.57 -17.49 10.99
CA LEU A 511 -33.13 -17.40 11.23
C LEU A 511 -32.46 -18.52 10.42
N VAL A 512 -31.40 -18.21 9.69
CA VAL A 512 -30.68 -19.16 8.83
C VAL A 512 -29.20 -19.32 9.18
N GLY A 513 -28.64 -18.36 9.93
CA GLY A 513 -27.25 -18.38 10.33
C GLY A 513 -26.97 -17.64 11.64
N LEU A 514 -25.88 -18.03 12.27
CA LEU A 514 -25.34 -17.44 13.49
C LEU A 514 -23.82 -17.50 13.42
N GLU A 515 -23.16 -16.34 13.50
CA GLU A 515 -21.72 -16.24 13.44
C GLU A 515 -21.15 -15.45 14.61
N ARG A 516 -19.95 -15.83 15.07
CA ARG A 516 -19.22 -15.12 16.12
C ARG A 516 -18.27 -14.10 15.52
N VAL A 517 -18.32 -12.88 16.02
CA VAL A 517 -17.31 -11.85 15.74
C VAL A 517 -16.32 -11.84 16.89
N THR A 518 -15.10 -12.29 16.64
CA THR A 518 -13.99 -12.19 17.61
C THR A 518 -13.33 -10.82 17.47
N GLU A 519 -13.36 -10.00 18.53
CA GLU A 519 -12.40 -8.91 18.67
C GLU A 519 -11.07 -9.53 19.12
N ASN A 520 -9.98 -9.29 18.40
CA ASN A 520 -8.66 -9.71 18.83
C ASN A 520 -8.30 -8.96 20.13
N ASP A 521 -8.14 -9.70 21.19
CA ASP A 521 -7.75 -9.23 22.55
C ASP A 521 -6.20 -9.15 22.61
N ASP A 522 -5.57 -8.43 21.67
CA ASP A 522 -4.13 -8.08 21.72
C ASP A 522 -3.94 -6.73 22.43
N GLY A 523 -4.40 -6.66 23.67
CA GLY A 523 -4.44 -5.44 24.48
C GLY A 523 -3.36 -5.29 25.55
N ASP A 524 -2.14 -5.84 25.41
CA ASP A 524 -1.14 -5.66 26.48
C ASP A 524 0.32 -5.36 26.06
N ASN A 525 0.60 -5.09 24.76
CA ASN A 525 1.96 -4.68 24.34
C ASN A 525 2.05 -3.35 23.58
N ALA A 526 1.05 -2.47 23.72
CA ALA A 526 0.97 -1.20 22.96
C ALA A 526 1.57 0.02 23.68
N SER A 527 2.27 -0.13 24.83
CA SER A 527 2.78 1.02 25.57
C SER A 527 4.16 1.51 25.10
N ASP A 528 4.94 0.69 24.40
CA ASP A 528 6.30 1.07 23.99
C ASP A 528 6.42 1.53 22.52
N ASN A 529 5.44 1.21 21.65
CA ASN A 529 5.49 1.67 20.26
C ASN A 529 4.76 3.00 19.98
N ALA A 530 3.90 3.45 20.89
CA ALA A 530 3.17 4.71 20.71
C ALA A 530 4.04 5.97 20.84
N ALA A 531 5.20 5.87 21.48
CA ALA A 531 6.14 6.99 21.61
C ALA A 531 6.97 7.19 20.32
N VAL A 532 7.34 6.10 19.66
CA VAL A 532 8.13 6.14 18.41
C VAL A 532 7.26 6.54 17.21
N GLU A 533 5.98 6.09 17.16
CA GLU A 533 5.06 6.48 16.07
C GLU A 533 4.56 7.93 16.18
N ALA A 534 4.47 8.50 17.37
CA ALA A 534 4.11 9.91 17.55
C ALA A 534 5.25 10.86 17.09
N GLU A 535 6.49 10.43 17.20
CA GLU A 535 7.67 11.20 16.76
C GLU A 535 7.79 11.18 15.21
N VAL A 536 7.53 10.04 14.57
CA VAL A 536 7.58 9.88 13.10
C VAL A 536 6.43 10.62 12.40
N VAL A 537 5.22 10.63 12.97
CA VAL A 537 4.07 11.36 12.37
C VAL A 537 4.25 12.87 12.54
N SER A 538 4.87 13.34 13.63
CA SER A 538 5.15 14.77 13.81
C SER A 538 6.28 15.26 12.91
N GLU A 539 7.25 14.42 12.55
CA GLU A 539 8.32 14.76 11.62
C GLU A 539 7.80 14.82 10.17
N THR A 540 6.94 13.88 9.74
CA THR A 540 6.35 13.91 8.39
C THR A 540 5.39 15.08 8.16
N GLU A 541 4.55 15.42 9.14
CA GLU A 541 3.68 16.60 9.06
C GLU A 541 4.48 17.92 9.09
N ALA A 542 5.63 17.96 9.77
CA ALA A 542 6.51 19.11 9.78
C ALA A 542 7.29 19.25 8.46
N GLU A 543 7.72 18.15 7.85
CA GLU A 543 8.37 18.16 6.54
C GLU A 543 7.40 18.53 5.40
N GLU A 544 6.15 18.05 5.43
CA GLU A 544 5.12 18.45 4.46
C GLU A 544 4.77 19.93 4.57
N ALA A 545 4.65 20.48 5.79
CA ALA A 545 4.41 21.89 6.01
C ALA A 545 5.60 22.77 5.57
N GLU A 546 6.84 22.27 5.71
CA GLU A 546 8.03 22.99 5.24
C GLU A 546 8.19 22.96 3.72
N LEU A 547 7.75 21.87 3.07
CA LEU A 547 7.68 21.75 1.60
C LEU A 547 6.59 22.67 1.02
N GLU A 548 5.39 22.70 1.59
CA GLU A 548 4.32 23.60 1.16
C GLU A 548 4.71 25.07 1.32
N ALA A 549 5.42 25.42 2.42
CA ALA A 549 5.92 26.77 2.62
C ALA A 549 7.01 27.18 1.62
N LYS A 550 7.85 26.23 1.18
CA LYS A 550 8.85 26.45 0.13
C LYS A 550 8.22 26.64 -1.25
N ASP A 551 7.22 25.84 -1.57
CA ASP A 551 6.48 25.95 -2.85
C ASP A 551 5.67 27.25 -2.92
N GLU A 552 5.05 27.71 -1.81
CA GLU A 552 4.40 29.02 -1.75
C GLU A 552 5.40 30.18 -1.88
N ALA A 553 6.63 30.03 -1.36
CA ALA A 553 7.65 31.05 -1.51
C ALA A 553 8.15 31.16 -2.96
N ILE A 554 8.32 30.02 -3.64
CA ILE A 554 8.72 29.96 -5.05
C ILE A 554 7.64 30.58 -5.96
N LEU A 555 6.36 30.26 -5.72
CA LEU A 555 5.24 30.85 -6.46
C LEU A 555 5.14 32.37 -6.28
N LYS A 556 5.43 32.89 -5.07
CA LYS A 556 5.44 34.32 -4.79
C LYS A 556 6.65 35.02 -5.42
N GLU A 557 7.78 34.34 -5.59
CA GLU A 557 8.92 34.88 -6.34
C GLU A 557 8.65 34.93 -7.85
N GLU A 558 8.00 33.89 -8.40
CA GLU A 558 7.59 33.83 -9.82
C GLU A 558 6.53 34.90 -10.15
N GLU A 559 5.53 35.13 -9.28
CA GLU A 559 4.53 36.20 -9.47
C GLU A 559 5.14 37.63 -9.37
N ASN A 560 6.22 37.81 -8.60
CA ASN A 560 6.93 39.08 -8.52
C ASN A 560 7.83 39.33 -9.74
N ASP A 561 8.35 38.27 -10.38
CA ASP A 561 9.17 38.41 -11.59
C ASP A 561 8.32 38.59 -12.87
N GLU A 562 7.06 38.18 -12.90
CA GLU A 562 6.14 38.46 -14.01
C GLU A 562 5.56 39.91 -13.96
N ASN A 563 5.66 40.60 -12.82
CA ASN A 563 5.18 41.98 -12.65
C ASN A 563 6.29 43.05 -12.72
N LEU A 564 7.50 42.65 -13.08
CA LEU A 564 8.66 43.53 -13.35
C LEU A 564 9.08 43.42 -14.83
#